data_61a8495318b226a940eb457d79bcec40
#
_entry.id   61a8495318b226a940eb457d79bcec40
#
_cell.length_a   1.000
_cell.length_b   1.000
_cell.length_c   1.000
_cell.angle_alpha   90.00
_cell.angle_beta   90.00
_cell.angle_gamma   90.00
#
_symmetry.space_group_name_H-M   'P 1'
#
loop_
_entity.id
_entity.type
_entity.pdbx_description
1 polymer ?
#
loop_
_entity_poly.entity_id
_entity_poly.type
_entity_poly.pdbx_seq_one_letter_code
_entity_poly.pdbx_strand_id
1 'polypeptide(L)'
;SWTTVECPVEVPAAVRAAAGSGAPGSDPAGVSPVILLDCVTLWVTNLLFAGGAFGGSAPPDDGYNYDKDLLPAAEERAAAERVTAAVTDLLAAVDQTGATLVAVSNEVGLGVVPEYPLARLYRDQLGWANQRLARDADNVYFLVSGYPLDVTALAVGPPAAGASLTSIPHESQSSPKEPQ
;
A
#
# COMPACT_ATOMS: atom_id res chain seq x y z
N SER A 1 -21.96 -16.48 -0.38
CA SER A 1 -20.79 -17.34 -0.03
C SER A 1 -19.51 -16.64 -0.43
N TRP A 2 -18.42 -16.88 0.30
CA TRP A 2 -17.08 -16.38 0.00
C TRP A 2 -16.24 -17.50 -0.58
N THR A 3 -15.34 -17.16 -1.51
CA THR A 3 -14.27 -18.04 -1.97
C THR A 3 -12.95 -17.41 -1.56
N THR A 4 -12.08 -18.18 -0.92
CA THR A 4 -10.73 -17.73 -0.54
C THR A 4 -9.73 -18.17 -1.59
N VAL A 5 -8.86 -17.24 -2.00
CA VAL A 5 -7.74 -17.49 -2.92
C VAL A 5 -6.47 -17.06 -2.24
N GLU A 6 -5.54 -17.97 -2.05
CA GLU A 6 -4.19 -17.64 -1.57
C GLU A 6 -3.33 -17.15 -2.74
N CYS A 7 -2.93 -15.89 -2.71
CA CYS A 7 -2.16 -15.26 -3.78
C CYS A 7 -1.09 -14.33 -3.20
N PRO A 8 0.10 -14.82 -2.92
CA PRO A 8 1.12 -14.05 -2.23
C PRO A 8 1.74 -12.91 -3.06
N VAL A 9 1.74 -12.99 -4.39
CA VAL A 9 2.43 -12.02 -5.27
C VAL A 9 1.52 -11.51 -6.39
N GLU A 10 0.89 -12.40 -7.15
CA GLU A 10 0.16 -12.07 -8.39
C GLU A 10 -1.28 -11.60 -8.13
N VAL A 11 -1.47 -10.73 -7.14
CA VAL A 11 -2.80 -10.24 -6.72
C VAL A 11 -3.58 -9.60 -7.88
N PRO A 12 -3.00 -8.78 -8.77
CA PRO A 12 -3.74 -8.24 -9.91
C PRO A 12 -4.32 -9.31 -10.84
N ALA A 13 -3.57 -10.37 -11.10
CA ALA A 13 -4.04 -11.50 -11.91
C ALA A 13 -5.17 -12.26 -11.21
N ALA A 14 -5.08 -12.46 -9.89
CA ALA A 14 -6.13 -13.07 -9.09
C ALA A 14 -7.42 -12.25 -9.10
N VAL A 15 -7.32 -10.91 -9.04
CA VAL A 15 -8.46 -9.98 -9.16
C VAL A 15 -9.16 -10.16 -10.51
N ARG A 16 -8.40 -10.16 -11.60
CA ARG A 16 -8.96 -10.38 -12.95
C ARG A 16 -9.63 -11.75 -13.08
N ALA A 17 -9.01 -12.79 -12.53
CA ALA A 17 -9.56 -14.14 -12.54
C ALA A 17 -10.85 -14.26 -11.72
N ALA A 18 -10.90 -13.66 -10.54
CA ALA A 18 -12.05 -13.69 -9.64
C ALA A 18 -13.26 -12.93 -10.22
N ALA A 19 -13.00 -11.84 -10.95
CA ALA A 19 -14.04 -11.07 -11.60
C ALA A 19 -14.59 -11.74 -12.88
N GLY A 20 -13.92 -12.79 -13.36
CA GLY A 20 -14.27 -13.50 -14.58
C GLY A 20 -13.74 -12.80 -15.84
N SER A 21 -13.72 -13.51 -16.96
CA SER A 21 -13.28 -13.01 -18.27
C SER A 21 -14.35 -12.17 -19.00
N GLY A 22 -15.39 -11.75 -18.27
CA GLY A 22 -16.49 -10.97 -18.82
C GLY A 22 -16.19 -9.46 -18.81
N ALA A 23 -16.72 -8.74 -19.81
CA ALA A 23 -16.75 -7.29 -19.79
C ALA A 23 -17.50 -6.78 -18.53
N PRO A 24 -17.25 -5.54 -18.06
CA PRO A 24 -17.97 -4.97 -16.93
C PRO A 24 -19.49 -5.12 -17.11
N GLY A 25 -20.16 -5.78 -16.15
CA GLY A 25 -21.60 -6.05 -16.22
C GLY A 25 -22.00 -7.38 -16.87
N SER A 26 -21.08 -8.31 -17.12
CA SER A 26 -21.38 -9.61 -17.74
C SER A 26 -21.95 -10.68 -16.80
N ASP A 27 -22.09 -10.42 -15.51
CA ASP A 27 -22.89 -11.25 -14.63
C ASP A 27 -24.36 -11.12 -15.05
N PRO A 28 -25.07 -12.24 -15.31
CA PRO A 28 -26.49 -12.22 -15.60
C PRO A 28 -27.34 -11.52 -14.53
N ALA A 29 -26.82 -11.40 -13.31
CA ALA A 29 -27.45 -10.68 -12.20
C ALA A 29 -27.05 -9.19 -12.13
N GLY A 30 -26.13 -8.71 -12.97
CA GLY A 30 -25.66 -7.31 -12.96
C GLY A 30 -24.91 -6.88 -11.69
N VAL A 31 -24.40 -7.84 -10.91
CA VAL A 31 -23.74 -7.58 -9.63
C VAL A 31 -22.22 -7.57 -9.85
N SER A 32 -21.56 -6.46 -9.54
CA SER A 32 -20.11 -6.38 -9.53
C SER A 32 -19.54 -7.24 -8.41
N PRO A 33 -18.45 -8.00 -8.66
CA PRO A 33 -17.83 -8.80 -7.62
C PRO A 33 -17.23 -7.90 -6.53
N VAL A 34 -17.32 -8.35 -5.28
CA VAL A 34 -16.64 -7.72 -4.14
C VAL A 34 -15.41 -8.55 -3.79
N ILE A 35 -14.26 -7.92 -3.76
CA ILE A 35 -12.96 -8.54 -3.49
C ILE A 35 -12.40 -7.94 -2.21
N LEU A 36 -12.09 -8.79 -1.23
CA LEU A 36 -11.38 -8.42 -0.02
C LEU A 36 -9.91 -8.83 -0.17
N LEU A 37 -9.01 -7.85 -0.17
CA LEU A 37 -7.56 -8.06 -0.12
C LEU A 37 -7.10 -7.94 1.33
N ASP A 38 -6.75 -9.07 1.93
CA ASP A 38 -6.23 -9.15 3.30
C ASP A 38 -4.86 -9.87 3.28
N CYS A 39 -3.75 -9.10 3.31
CA CYS A 39 -3.65 -7.65 3.38
C CYS A 39 -2.55 -7.10 2.45
N VAL A 40 -2.61 -5.81 2.17
CA VAL A 40 -1.58 -5.07 1.41
C VAL A 40 -0.21 -5.20 2.07
N THR A 41 -0.16 -5.20 3.39
CA THR A 41 1.05 -5.34 4.22
C THR A 41 1.86 -6.58 3.85
N LEU A 42 1.21 -7.76 3.85
CA LEU A 42 1.85 -9.02 3.48
C LEU A 42 2.17 -9.06 1.98
N TRP A 43 1.29 -8.53 1.16
CA TRP A 43 1.53 -8.45 -0.28
C TRP A 43 2.78 -7.64 -0.62
N VAL A 44 2.94 -6.44 -0.05
CA VAL A 44 4.16 -5.62 -0.22
C VAL A 44 5.40 -6.36 0.29
N THR A 45 5.30 -7.03 1.44
CA THR A 45 6.40 -7.89 1.94
C THR A 45 6.80 -8.93 0.89
N ASN A 46 5.85 -9.68 0.36
CA ASN A 46 6.12 -10.71 -0.64
C ASN A 46 6.70 -10.13 -1.94
N LEU A 47 6.22 -8.97 -2.39
CA LEU A 47 6.77 -8.27 -3.56
C LEU A 47 8.23 -7.85 -3.36
N LEU A 48 8.59 -7.39 -2.16
CA LEU A 48 9.97 -7.04 -1.85
C LEU A 48 10.89 -8.26 -1.94
N PHE A 49 10.44 -9.41 -1.48
CA PHE A 49 11.23 -10.65 -1.48
C PHE A 49 11.20 -11.43 -2.82
N ALA A 50 10.20 -11.21 -3.68
CA ALA A 50 10.00 -11.95 -4.93
C ALA A 50 11.15 -11.83 -5.94
N GLY A 51 11.98 -10.79 -5.84
CA GLY A 51 13.10 -10.55 -6.76
C GLY A 51 14.40 -11.28 -6.42
N GLY A 52 14.42 -12.08 -5.38
CA GLY A 52 15.66 -12.74 -4.91
C GLY A 52 16.70 -11.77 -4.31
N ALA A 53 16.40 -10.47 -4.26
CA ALA A 53 17.28 -9.44 -3.73
C ALA A 53 17.69 -9.67 -2.26
N PHE A 54 16.84 -10.36 -1.54
CA PHE A 54 17.04 -10.67 -0.11
C PHE A 54 17.47 -12.11 0.13
N GLY A 55 18.17 -12.72 -0.85
CA GLY A 55 18.69 -14.08 -0.79
C GLY A 55 17.62 -15.06 -0.28
N GLY A 56 17.00 -15.84 -1.13
CA GLY A 56 15.88 -16.74 -0.84
C GLY A 56 16.12 -17.83 0.22
N SER A 57 16.93 -17.56 1.20
CA SER A 57 17.18 -18.34 2.42
C SER A 57 16.87 -17.44 3.62
N ALA A 58 16.20 -18.00 4.61
CA ALA A 58 16.18 -17.41 5.95
C ALA A 58 17.61 -17.01 6.35
N PRO A 59 17.80 -15.89 7.06
CA PRO A 59 19.13 -15.49 7.50
C PRO A 59 19.80 -16.67 8.17
N PRO A 60 21.07 -16.97 7.83
CA PRO A 60 21.80 -18.03 8.50
C PRO A 60 21.82 -17.73 10.02
N ASP A 61 21.64 -18.77 10.81
CA ASP A 61 21.55 -18.70 12.28
C ASP A 61 22.87 -18.22 12.95
N ASP A 62 23.89 -17.90 12.15
CA ASP A 62 25.26 -17.58 12.55
C ASP A 62 25.61 -16.08 12.49
N GLY A 63 24.64 -15.21 12.73
CA GLY A 63 24.89 -13.79 12.91
C GLY A 63 24.77 -12.99 11.62
N TYR A 64 23.55 -12.69 11.26
CA TYR A 64 23.22 -11.66 10.27
C TYR A 64 23.88 -10.33 10.69
N ASN A 65 24.86 -9.90 9.91
CA ASN A 65 25.58 -8.66 10.20
C ASN A 65 24.82 -7.49 9.57
N TYR A 66 23.88 -6.97 10.31
CA TYR A 66 23.02 -5.85 9.89
C TYR A 66 23.77 -4.59 9.42
N ASP A 67 25.04 -4.44 9.80
CA ASP A 67 25.87 -3.32 9.37
C ASP A 67 26.50 -3.51 7.97
N LYS A 68 26.55 -4.74 7.46
CA LYS A 68 27.13 -5.05 6.14
C LYS A 68 26.12 -5.22 5.04
N ASP A 69 24.85 -5.44 5.40
CA ASP A 69 23.77 -5.67 4.44
C ASP A 69 23.05 -4.38 4.07
N LEU A 70 23.81 -3.38 3.69
CA LEU A 70 23.30 -2.29 2.87
C LEU A 70 22.80 -2.94 1.58
N LEU A 71 21.49 -2.90 1.38
CA LEU A 71 20.93 -3.26 0.08
C LEU A 71 21.63 -2.43 -0.99
N PRO A 72 22.16 -3.04 -2.04
CA PRO A 72 22.67 -2.28 -3.17
C PRO A 72 21.57 -1.35 -3.69
N ALA A 73 21.90 -0.09 -3.95
CA ALA A 73 20.91 0.90 -4.40
C ALA A 73 20.13 0.45 -5.65
N ALA A 74 20.72 -0.41 -6.48
CA ALA A 74 20.04 -1.03 -7.62
C ALA A 74 18.94 -2.00 -7.18
N GLU A 75 19.14 -2.75 -6.11
CA GLU A 75 18.18 -3.71 -5.58
C GLU A 75 17.03 -2.99 -4.85
N GLU A 76 17.33 -1.94 -4.09
CA GLU A 76 16.31 -1.07 -3.50
C GLU A 76 15.40 -0.49 -4.57
N ARG A 77 16.00 0.02 -5.66
CA ARG A 77 15.25 0.58 -6.79
C ARG A 77 14.39 -0.48 -7.47
N ALA A 78 14.95 -1.64 -7.76
CA ALA A 78 14.21 -2.74 -8.39
C ALA A 78 13.05 -3.22 -7.52
N ALA A 79 13.23 -3.27 -6.21
CA ALA A 79 12.17 -3.60 -5.26
C ALA A 79 11.05 -2.55 -5.25
N ALA A 80 11.42 -1.27 -5.22
CA ALA A 80 10.46 -0.16 -5.29
C ALA A 80 9.68 -0.15 -6.63
N GLU A 81 10.36 -0.42 -7.74
CA GLU A 81 9.74 -0.54 -9.07
C GLU A 81 8.73 -1.69 -9.12
N ARG A 82 9.05 -2.85 -8.52
CA ARG A 82 8.11 -3.99 -8.43
C ARG A 82 6.85 -3.62 -7.66
N VAL A 83 6.98 -3.00 -6.48
CA VAL A 83 5.82 -2.57 -5.69
C VAL A 83 4.99 -1.56 -6.48
N THR A 84 5.64 -0.58 -7.10
CA THR A 84 4.98 0.45 -7.92
C THR A 84 4.20 -0.17 -9.08
N ALA A 85 4.82 -1.08 -9.81
CA ALA A 85 4.19 -1.76 -10.94
C ALA A 85 2.99 -2.60 -10.48
N ALA A 86 3.16 -3.37 -9.39
CA ALA A 86 2.12 -4.24 -8.86
C ALA A 86 0.89 -3.46 -8.35
N VAL A 87 1.09 -2.36 -7.63
CA VAL A 87 -0.01 -1.50 -7.16
C VAL A 87 -0.73 -0.84 -8.34
N THR A 88 0.02 -0.37 -9.33
CA THR A 88 -0.56 0.23 -10.54
C THR A 88 -1.39 -0.80 -11.31
N ASP A 89 -0.89 -2.03 -11.44
CA ASP A 89 -1.60 -3.12 -12.13
C ASP A 89 -2.83 -3.60 -11.34
N LEU A 90 -2.80 -3.57 -10.00
CA LEU A 90 -3.96 -3.84 -9.16
C LEU A 90 -5.09 -2.83 -9.43
N LEU A 91 -4.78 -1.55 -9.42
CA LEU A 91 -5.76 -0.49 -9.69
C LEU A 91 -6.35 -0.64 -11.10
N ALA A 92 -5.50 -0.92 -12.08
CA ALA A 92 -5.94 -1.21 -13.45
C ALA A 92 -6.83 -2.47 -13.53
N ALA A 93 -6.53 -3.52 -12.75
CA ALA A 93 -7.35 -4.72 -12.69
C ALA A 93 -8.74 -4.46 -12.09
N VAL A 94 -8.82 -3.65 -11.04
CA VAL A 94 -10.10 -3.24 -10.43
C VAL A 94 -10.94 -2.43 -11.43
N ASP A 95 -10.33 -1.44 -12.09
CA ASP A 95 -11.00 -0.61 -13.09
C ASP A 95 -11.52 -1.44 -14.27
N GLN A 96 -10.68 -2.32 -14.83
CA GLN A 96 -11.03 -3.20 -15.95
C GLN A 96 -12.17 -4.18 -15.63
N THR A 97 -12.25 -4.64 -14.40
CA THR A 97 -13.24 -5.64 -14.00
C THR A 97 -14.51 -5.04 -13.43
N GLY A 98 -14.49 -3.76 -13.06
CA GLY A 98 -15.59 -3.12 -12.34
C GLY A 98 -15.84 -3.73 -10.95
N ALA A 99 -14.85 -4.42 -10.39
CA ALA A 99 -14.94 -5.01 -9.06
C ALA A 99 -14.93 -3.94 -7.97
N THR A 100 -15.64 -4.19 -6.87
CA THR A 100 -15.46 -3.42 -5.64
C THR A 100 -14.30 -4.01 -4.85
N LEU A 101 -13.23 -3.25 -4.65
CA LEU A 101 -12.09 -3.67 -3.85
C LEU A 101 -12.19 -3.12 -2.43
N VAL A 102 -12.09 -4.00 -1.44
CA VAL A 102 -11.85 -3.65 -0.03
C VAL A 102 -10.43 -4.08 0.30
N ALA A 103 -9.52 -3.13 0.49
CA ALA A 103 -8.12 -3.41 0.80
C ALA A 103 -7.82 -3.12 2.27
N VAL A 104 -7.28 -4.11 2.98
CA VAL A 104 -6.82 -3.98 4.37
C VAL A 104 -5.33 -3.74 4.37
N SER A 105 -4.87 -2.73 5.12
CA SER A 105 -3.46 -2.40 5.26
C SER A 105 -3.11 -1.96 6.69
N ASN A 106 -1.83 -1.80 6.97
CA ASN A 106 -1.32 -1.26 8.22
C ASN A 106 -0.59 0.06 8.01
N GLU A 107 -0.71 0.96 8.99
CA GLU A 107 0.08 2.19 9.06
C GLU A 107 1.34 1.97 9.92
N VAL A 108 2.44 1.61 9.26
CA VAL A 108 3.73 1.37 9.93
C VAL A 108 4.58 2.64 10.07
N GLY A 109 4.18 3.73 9.39
CA GLY A 109 4.89 5.02 9.39
C GLY A 109 4.74 5.83 10.68
N LEU A 110 3.76 5.51 11.52
CA LEU A 110 3.50 6.20 12.79
C LEU A 110 4.46 5.83 13.92
N GLY A 111 5.29 4.81 13.71
CA GLY A 111 6.26 4.33 14.70
C GLY A 111 7.63 5.00 14.60
N VAL A 112 8.57 4.51 15.41
CA VAL A 112 9.97 4.92 15.36
C VAL A 112 10.59 4.49 14.03
N VAL A 113 11.51 5.30 13.50
CA VAL A 113 12.26 4.94 12.28
C VAL A 113 13.07 3.66 12.52
N PRO A 114 12.88 2.61 11.72
CA PRO A 114 13.60 1.37 11.91
C PRO A 114 15.11 1.54 11.75
N GLU A 115 15.88 0.82 12.55
CA GLU A 115 17.33 0.82 12.49
C GLU A 115 17.85 0.15 11.20
N TYR A 116 17.18 -0.91 10.76
CA TYR A 116 17.62 -1.74 9.64
C TYR A 116 17.18 -1.18 8.27
N PRO A 117 18.07 -1.17 7.25
CA PRO A 117 17.76 -0.67 5.91
C PRO A 117 16.52 -1.33 5.27
N LEU A 118 16.42 -2.65 5.36
CA LEU A 118 15.28 -3.40 4.83
C LEU A 118 13.95 -2.98 5.47
N ALA A 119 13.94 -2.78 6.79
CA ALA A 119 12.73 -2.35 7.49
C ALA A 119 12.34 -0.90 7.11
N ARG A 120 13.32 -0.04 6.81
CA ARG A 120 13.05 1.30 6.26
C ARG A 120 12.48 1.22 4.86
N LEU A 121 13.08 0.41 3.98
CA LEU A 121 12.56 0.18 2.63
C LEU A 121 11.12 -0.34 2.68
N TYR A 122 10.86 -1.36 3.50
CA TYR A 122 9.52 -1.90 3.69
C TYR A 122 8.53 -0.82 4.14
N ARG A 123 8.88 -0.05 5.18
CA ARG A 123 8.03 1.05 5.68
C ARG A 123 7.72 2.07 4.59
N ASP A 124 8.74 2.45 3.83
CA ASP A 124 8.60 3.48 2.81
C ASP A 124 7.77 2.96 1.62
N GLN A 125 7.98 1.70 1.21
CA GLN A 125 7.19 1.09 0.13
C GLN A 125 5.74 0.83 0.53
N LEU A 126 5.48 0.37 1.76
CA LEU A 126 4.12 0.21 2.25
C LEU A 126 3.40 1.57 2.37
N GLY A 127 4.08 2.59 2.91
CA GLY A 127 3.55 3.94 2.99
C GLY A 127 3.20 4.51 1.61
N TRP A 128 4.08 4.30 0.61
CA TRP A 128 3.80 4.69 -0.76
C TRP A 128 2.60 3.92 -1.35
N ALA A 129 2.54 2.61 -1.15
CA ALA A 129 1.41 1.79 -1.60
C ALA A 129 0.09 2.26 -0.98
N ASN A 130 0.07 2.51 0.34
CA ASN A 130 -1.11 3.04 1.03
C ASN A 130 -1.56 4.38 0.46
N GLN A 131 -0.63 5.33 0.24
CA GLN A 131 -0.95 6.62 -0.36
C GLN A 131 -1.51 6.48 -1.77
N ARG A 132 -0.97 5.55 -2.56
CA ARG A 132 -1.43 5.33 -3.93
C ARG A 132 -2.82 4.71 -3.96
N LEU A 133 -3.08 3.71 -3.13
CA LEU A 133 -4.40 3.08 -2.99
C LEU A 133 -5.44 4.08 -2.43
N ALA A 134 -5.08 4.84 -1.40
CA ALA A 134 -5.97 5.83 -0.79
C ALA A 134 -6.36 6.96 -1.76
N ARG A 135 -5.48 7.34 -2.70
CA ARG A 135 -5.76 8.38 -3.70
C ARG A 135 -6.86 7.97 -4.68
N ASP A 136 -6.91 6.67 -5.02
CA ASP A 136 -7.88 6.13 -5.99
C ASP A 136 -9.10 5.50 -5.29
N ALA A 137 -9.12 5.44 -3.96
CA ALA A 137 -10.23 4.91 -3.19
C ALA A 137 -11.36 5.94 -3.04
N ASP A 138 -12.61 5.47 -3.11
CA ASP A 138 -13.80 6.29 -2.80
C ASP A 138 -13.88 6.61 -1.31
N ASN A 139 -13.45 5.70 -0.45
CA ASN A 139 -13.50 5.84 1.00
C ASN A 139 -12.25 5.27 1.66
N VAL A 140 -11.71 6.00 2.62
CA VAL A 140 -10.56 5.59 3.42
C VAL A 140 -10.92 5.66 4.90
N TYR A 141 -10.74 4.55 5.61
CA TYR A 141 -11.01 4.45 7.04
C TYR A 141 -9.73 4.10 7.80
N PHE A 142 -9.46 4.81 8.88
CA PHE A 142 -8.40 4.49 9.82
C PHE A 142 -9.02 3.92 11.11
N LEU A 143 -8.65 2.70 11.49
CA LEU A 143 -9.20 2.02 12.65
C LEU A 143 -8.28 2.20 13.85
N VAL A 144 -8.81 2.81 14.91
CA VAL A 144 -8.13 2.97 16.20
C VAL A 144 -8.93 2.25 17.27
N SER A 145 -8.36 1.21 17.87
CA SER A 145 -9.02 0.42 18.93
C SER A 145 -10.42 -0.08 18.53
N GLY A 146 -10.59 -0.44 17.26
CA GLY A 146 -11.88 -0.91 16.72
C GLY A 146 -12.84 0.20 16.27
N TYR A 147 -12.52 1.47 16.49
CA TYR A 147 -13.33 2.61 16.04
C TYR A 147 -12.85 3.09 14.67
N PRO A 148 -13.71 3.09 13.63
CA PRO A 148 -13.35 3.62 12.33
C PRO A 148 -13.41 5.16 12.35
N LEU A 149 -12.35 5.78 11.85
CA LEU A 149 -12.31 7.20 11.53
C LEU A 149 -12.39 7.34 10.01
N ASP A 150 -13.35 8.10 9.53
CA ASP A 150 -13.47 8.42 8.09
C ASP A 150 -12.42 9.48 7.73
N VAL A 151 -11.30 9.00 7.19
CA VAL A 151 -10.19 9.87 6.78
C VAL A 151 -10.58 10.71 5.57
N THR A 152 -11.42 10.17 4.68
CA THR A 152 -11.89 10.87 3.48
C THR A 152 -12.70 12.11 3.87
N ALA A 153 -13.60 11.97 4.85
CA ALA A 153 -14.41 13.09 5.35
C ALA A 153 -13.60 14.13 6.15
N LEU A 154 -12.49 13.70 6.78
CA LEU A 154 -11.63 14.58 7.57
C LEU A 154 -10.54 15.27 6.74
N ALA A 155 -10.26 14.78 5.54
CA ALA A 155 -9.21 15.31 4.69
C ALA A 155 -9.57 16.72 4.17
N VAL A 156 -8.62 17.64 4.24
CA VAL A 156 -8.75 19.02 3.71
C VAL A 156 -8.58 19.04 2.17
N GLY A 157 -8.78 17.92 1.54
CA GLY A 157 -8.65 17.64 0.11
C GLY A 157 -7.57 16.59 -0.17
N PRO A 158 -7.73 15.79 -1.23
CA PRO A 158 -6.68 14.88 -1.65
C PRO A 158 -5.45 15.71 -2.08
N PRO A 159 -4.23 15.25 -1.80
CA PRO A 159 -3.06 15.90 -2.36
C PRO A 159 -3.19 15.91 -3.88
N ALA A 160 -3.12 17.10 -4.49
CA ALA A 160 -3.25 17.25 -5.94
C ALA A 160 -2.31 16.26 -6.65
N ALA A 161 -2.79 15.58 -7.69
CA ALA A 161 -1.96 14.68 -8.48
C ALA A 161 -0.72 15.44 -8.98
N GLY A 162 0.48 15.04 -8.50
CA GLY A 162 1.75 15.74 -8.81
C GLY A 162 2.22 16.77 -7.79
N ALA A 163 1.49 17.01 -6.68
CA ALA A 163 2.00 17.85 -5.60
C ALA A 163 3.15 17.15 -4.89
N SER A 164 4.35 17.71 -5.02
CA SER A 164 5.49 17.36 -4.17
C SER A 164 5.14 17.71 -2.71
N LEU A 165 5.45 16.83 -1.76
CA LEU A 165 5.22 17.03 -0.32
C LEU A 165 6.00 18.23 0.27
N THR A 166 6.69 19.01 -0.56
CA THR A 166 7.50 20.18 -0.16
C THR A 166 6.72 21.49 -0.05
N SER A 167 5.39 21.49 -0.31
CA SER A 167 4.60 22.71 -0.26
C SER A 167 3.46 22.64 0.77
N ILE A 168 3.75 22.30 2.00
CA ILE A 168 2.85 22.63 3.12
C ILE A 168 3.06 24.11 3.42
N PRO A 169 2.05 24.98 3.25
CA PRO A 169 2.19 26.36 3.67
C PRO A 169 2.38 26.38 5.19
N HIS A 170 3.52 26.87 5.64
CA HIS A 170 3.71 27.22 7.04
C HIS A 170 2.80 28.41 7.33
N GLU A 171 1.61 28.16 7.90
CA GLU A 171 0.84 29.23 8.51
C GLU A 171 1.71 29.83 9.63
N SER A 172 2.13 31.05 9.42
CA SER A 172 2.83 31.85 10.42
C SER A 172 1.90 32.01 11.63
N GLN A 173 2.24 31.31 12.72
CA GLN A 173 1.59 31.51 14.00
C GLN A 173 1.81 32.98 14.41
N SER A 174 0.75 33.78 14.30
CA SER A 174 0.70 35.10 14.90
C SER A 174 0.76 34.92 16.42
N SER A 175 1.81 35.42 17.01
CA SER A 175 2.02 35.45 18.46
C SER A 175 0.82 36.06 19.17
N PRO A 176 0.33 35.49 20.30
CA PRO A 176 -0.72 36.11 21.08
C PRO A 176 -0.22 37.45 21.64
N LYS A 177 -1.02 38.51 21.47
CA LYS A 177 -0.79 39.80 22.11
C LYS A 177 -0.96 39.63 23.61
N GLU A 178 0.07 40.00 24.38
CA GLU A 178 -0.04 40.13 25.83
C GLU A 178 -1.10 41.17 26.20
N PRO A 179 -1.94 40.92 27.22
CA PRO A 179 -2.86 41.91 27.76
C PRO A 179 -2.09 42.95 28.59
N GLN A 180 -2.40 44.24 28.36
CA GLN A 180 -1.96 45.35 29.22
C GLN A 180 -2.72 45.36 30.55
#